data_7041728454fd1549033701921c694fa3
#
_entry.id   7041728454fd1549033701921c694fa3
#
_cell.length_a   1.000
_cell.length_b   1.000
_cell.length_c   1.000
_cell.angle_alpha   90.00
_cell.angle_beta   90.00
_cell.angle_gamma   90.00
#
_symmetry.space_group_name_H-M   'P 1'
#
loop_
_entity.id
_entity.type
_entity.pdbx_description
1 polymer ?
#
loop_
_entity_poly.entity_id
_entity_poly.type
_entity_poly.pdbx_seq_one_letter_code
_entity_poly.pdbx_strand_id
1 'polypeptide(L)'
;MARGRPREFDADEALDKAVLLFWRQGYEGTSLADLIAAMGITKPSLYAAFGNKEELFKKAVDRYAERRIAFLDKILSQPSSRCAIKGFLTMFTGAEAPDGTPCGCLMVQGALVCSPEGESVKDDLLSRRMSNAKRLCERLEQWKAAGDLPPDTDTESLGRYVITVANGLVVQATGGAKPEQLKAVVEQFMESWPGARSQAETATEIRAA
;
A
#
# COMPACT_ATOMS: atom_id res chain seq x y z
N MET A 1 -17.58 3.83 40.20
CA MET A 1 -17.01 3.57 38.84
C MET A 1 -15.71 2.81 39.02
N ALA A 2 -15.69 1.54 38.67
CA ALA A 2 -14.48 0.73 38.76
C ALA A 2 -13.50 1.20 37.70
N ARG A 3 -12.38 1.81 38.07
CA ARG A 3 -11.23 2.03 37.19
C ARG A 3 -10.71 0.66 36.80
N GLY A 4 -10.82 0.30 35.51
CA GLY A 4 -10.20 -0.91 34.98
C GLY A 4 -8.71 -0.92 35.31
N ARG A 5 -8.18 -2.11 35.65
CA ARG A 5 -6.74 -2.33 35.90
C ARG A 5 -5.94 -1.73 34.75
N PRO A 6 -4.88 -0.94 35.00
CA PRO A 6 -4.03 -0.40 33.94
C PRO A 6 -3.62 -1.52 32.99
N ARG A 7 -3.66 -1.30 31.67
CA ARG A 7 -3.14 -2.26 30.70
C ARG A 7 -1.66 -2.47 30.97
N GLU A 8 -1.23 -3.72 31.13
CA GLU A 8 0.19 -4.07 31.37
C GLU A 8 1.06 -3.95 30.11
N PHE A 9 0.53 -3.44 29.00
CA PHE A 9 1.24 -3.32 27.71
C PHE A 9 0.77 -2.09 26.93
N ASP A 10 1.64 -1.58 26.06
CA ASP A 10 1.32 -0.53 25.10
C ASP A 10 0.52 -1.13 23.93
N ALA A 11 -0.73 -0.69 23.78
CA ALA A 11 -1.62 -1.20 22.75
C ALA A 11 -1.20 -0.77 21.33
N ASP A 12 -0.62 0.43 21.18
CA ASP A 12 -0.14 0.92 19.89
C ASP A 12 1.09 0.15 19.44
N GLU A 13 2.06 -0.09 20.33
CA GLU A 13 3.23 -0.92 20.04
C GLU A 13 2.83 -2.36 19.69
N ALA A 14 1.90 -2.94 20.44
CA ALA A 14 1.38 -4.27 20.15
C ALA A 14 0.68 -4.35 18.78
N LEU A 15 -0.12 -3.33 18.44
CA LEU A 15 -0.78 -3.25 17.13
C LEU A 15 0.24 -3.11 15.99
N ASP A 16 1.30 -2.33 16.17
CA ASP A 16 2.37 -2.19 15.17
C ASP A 16 3.08 -3.52 14.89
N LYS A 17 3.30 -4.34 15.91
CA LYS A 17 3.83 -5.70 15.75
C LYS A 17 2.85 -6.61 14.99
N ALA A 18 1.55 -6.50 15.26
CA ALA A 18 0.53 -7.23 14.52
C ALA A 18 0.48 -6.80 13.04
N VAL A 19 0.61 -5.50 12.74
CA VAL A 19 0.71 -4.98 11.35
C VAL A 19 1.85 -5.66 10.61
N LEU A 20 3.05 -5.71 11.19
CA LEU A 20 4.22 -6.32 10.54
C LEU A 20 4.03 -7.81 10.32
N LEU A 21 3.41 -8.52 11.26
CA LEU A 21 3.15 -9.94 11.13
C LEU A 21 2.14 -10.25 10.02
N PHE A 22 1.00 -9.57 10.04
CA PHE A 22 -0.01 -9.68 8.99
C PHE A 22 0.52 -9.28 7.61
N TRP A 23 1.40 -8.29 7.55
CA TRP A 23 2.01 -7.88 6.28
C TRP A 23 2.91 -8.96 5.69
N ARG A 24 3.65 -9.70 6.54
CA ARG A 24 4.52 -10.81 6.09
C ARG A 24 3.76 -12.06 5.71
N GLN A 25 2.72 -12.42 6.46
CA GLN A 25 2.09 -13.74 6.39
C GLN A 25 0.66 -13.73 5.82
N GLY A 26 0.06 -12.54 5.68
CA GLY A 26 -1.36 -12.40 5.34
C GLY A 26 -2.29 -12.80 6.49
N TYR A 27 -3.58 -12.66 6.25
CA TYR A 27 -4.60 -13.00 7.24
C TYR A 27 -4.63 -14.51 7.55
N GLU A 28 -4.72 -15.34 6.51
CA GLU A 28 -4.83 -16.80 6.68
C GLU A 28 -3.56 -17.41 7.26
N GLY A 29 -2.39 -16.99 6.81
CA GLY A 29 -1.10 -17.52 7.26
C GLY A 29 -0.73 -17.12 8.69
N THR A 30 -1.48 -16.21 9.34
CA THR A 30 -1.19 -15.74 10.69
C THR A 30 -2.11 -16.41 11.69
N SER A 31 -1.55 -17.15 12.65
CA SER A 31 -2.30 -17.76 13.75
C SER A 31 -2.46 -16.81 14.95
N LEU A 32 -3.44 -17.08 15.83
CA LEU A 32 -3.56 -16.36 17.10
C LEU A 32 -2.33 -16.57 18.01
N ALA A 33 -1.69 -17.73 17.94
CA ALA A 33 -0.48 -18.02 18.70
C ALA A 33 0.69 -17.15 18.24
N ASP A 34 0.85 -16.98 16.92
CA ASP A 34 1.89 -16.10 16.35
C ASP A 34 1.65 -14.64 16.74
N LEU A 35 0.40 -14.18 16.70
CA LEU A 35 0.04 -12.82 17.12
C LEU A 35 0.36 -12.58 18.60
N ILE A 36 -0.03 -13.48 19.49
CA ILE A 36 0.24 -13.40 20.94
C ILE A 36 1.75 -13.33 21.18
N ALA A 37 2.52 -14.19 20.50
CA ALA A 37 3.98 -14.23 20.61
C ALA A 37 4.63 -12.93 20.10
N ALA A 38 4.25 -12.47 18.91
CA ALA A 38 4.81 -11.27 18.30
C ALA A 38 4.46 -9.99 19.07
N MET A 39 3.21 -9.88 19.52
CA MET A 39 2.72 -8.73 20.28
C MET A 39 3.27 -8.70 21.71
N GLY A 40 3.70 -9.85 22.26
CA GLY A 40 4.20 -9.96 23.64
C GLY A 40 3.08 -9.83 24.68
N ILE A 41 1.86 -10.26 24.38
CA ILE A 41 0.68 -10.14 25.25
C ILE A 41 0.03 -11.49 25.50
N THR A 42 -0.86 -11.56 26.48
CA THR A 42 -1.61 -12.78 26.75
C THR A 42 -2.86 -12.88 25.88
N LYS A 43 -3.38 -14.10 25.69
CA LYS A 43 -4.63 -14.34 24.93
C LYS A 43 -5.82 -13.52 25.49
N PRO A 44 -6.07 -13.48 26.82
CA PRO A 44 -7.12 -12.60 27.38
C PRO A 44 -6.90 -11.12 27.09
N SER A 45 -5.65 -10.65 27.13
CA SER A 45 -5.30 -9.26 26.84
C SER A 45 -5.57 -8.91 25.36
N LEU A 46 -5.27 -9.84 24.44
CA LEU A 46 -5.57 -9.66 23.01
C LEU A 46 -7.07 -9.47 22.79
N TYR A 47 -7.90 -10.40 23.31
CA TYR A 47 -9.35 -10.30 23.13
C TYR A 47 -9.94 -9.04 23.78
N ALA A 48 -9.46 -8.67 24.97
CA ALA A 48 -9.95 -7.47 25.67
C ALA A 48 -9.58 -6.16 24.95
N ALA A 49 -8.43 -6.09 24.26
CA ALA A 49 -7.97 -4.85 23.61
C ALA A 49 -8.38 -4.77 22.13
N PHE A 50 -8.33 -5.88 21.44
CA PHE A 50 -8.42 -5.90 19.98
C PHE A 50 -9.61 -6.72 19.44
N GLY A 51 -10.25 -7.54 20.28
CA GLY A 51 -11.30 -8.44 19.86
C GLY A 51 -10.76 -9.74 19.25
N ASN A 52 -11.47 -10.30 18.30
CA ASN A 52 -11.06 -11.51 17.60
C ASN A 52 -9.97 -11.23 16.54
N LYS A 53 -9.49 -12.27 15.84
CA LYS A 53 -8.43 -12.13 14.81
C LYS A 53 -8.86 -11.21 13.67
N GLU A 54 -10.12 -11.25 13.26
CA GLU A 54 -10.67 -10.41 12.20
C GLU A 54 -10.70 -8.94 12.61
N GLU A 55 -11.16 -8.64 13.82
CA GLU A 55 -11.19 -7.27 14.36
C GLU A 55 -9.78 -6.71 14.53
N LEU A 56 -8.84 -7.54 15.01
CA LEU A 56 -7.43 -7.16 15.09
C LEU A 56 -6.84 -6.90 13.69
N PHE A 57 -7.17 -7.74 12.70
CA PHE A 57 -6.70 -7.54 11.34
C PHE A 57 -7.23 -6.23 10.74
N LYS A 58 -8.51 -5.92 10.91
CA LYS A 58 -9.10 -4.65 10.45
C LYS A 58 -8.40 -3.45 11.09
N LYS A 59 -8.16 -3.48 12.40
CA LYS A 59 -7.38 -2.44 13.10
C LYS A 59 -5.95 -2.33 12.58
N ALA A 60 -5.31 -3.45 12.27
CA ALA A 60 -3.97 -3.47 11.68
C ALA A 60 -3.94 -2.87 10.27
N VAL A 61 -4.95 -3.14 9.44
CA VAL A 61 -5.11 -2.53 8.12
C VAL A 61 -5.37 -1.02 8.23
N ASP A 62 -6.21 -0.57 9.18
CA ASP A 62 -6.45 0.85 9.44
C ASP A 62 -5.13 1.56 9.81
N ARG A 63 -4.39 1.01 10.77
CA ARG A 63 -3.07 1.54 11.21
C ARG A 63 -2.05 1.60 10.06
N TYR A 64 -2.03 0.57 9.21
CA TYR A 64 -1.20 0.53 8.01
C TYR A 64 -1.61 1.61 7.01
N ALA A 65 -2.93 1.75 6.76
CA ALA A 65 -3.47 2.73 5.83
C ALA A 65 -3.19 4.17 6.28
N GLU A 66 -3.39 4.51 7.55
CA GLU A 66 -3.12 5.84 8.11
C GLU A 66 -1.70 6.32 7.81
N ARG A 67 -0.70 5.43 8.00
CA ARG A 67 0.71 5.76 7.73
C ARG A 67 0.99 5.99 6.24
N ARG A 68 0.26 5.32 5.36
CA ARG A 68 0.46 5.42 3.90
C ARG A 68 -0.38 6.49 3.24
N ILE A 69 -1.56 6.83 3.78
CA ILE A 69 -2.45 7.85 3.21
C ILE A 69 -1.76 9.21 3.12
N ALA A 70 -1.12 9.67 4.20
CA ALA A 70 -0.44 10.97 4.20
C ALA A 70 0.66 11.06 3.12
N PHE A 71 1.40 9.97 2.91
CA PHE A 71 2.42 9.90 1.87
C PHE A 71 1.81 9.84 0.47
N LEU A 72 0.75 9.06 0.29
CA LEU A 72 0.01 8.98 -0.97
C LEU A 72 -0.63 10.32 -1.34
N ASP A 73 -1.22 11.01 -0.38
CA ASP A 73 -1.81 12.34 -0.60
C ASP A 73 -0.76 13.35 -1.05
N LYS A 74 0.43 13.33 -0.44
CA LYS A 74 1.56 14.16 -0.85
C LYS A 74 2.00 13.86 -2.28
N ILE A 75 2.06 12.60 -2.68
CA ILE A 75 2.40 12.19 -4.05
C ILE A 75 1.31 12.66 -5.02
N LEU A 76 0.05 12.36 -4.75
CA LEU A 76 -1.06 12.68 -5.62
C LEU A 76 -1.38 14.18 -5.68
N SER A 77 -0.91 15.00 -4.73
CA SER A 77 -1.05 16.46 -4.78
C SER A 77 -0.09 17.15 -5.74
N GLN A 78 0.89 16.44 -6.30
CA GLN A 78 1.84 17.03 -7.24
C GLN A 78 1.14 17.55 -8.50
N PRO A 79 1.59 18.68 -9.08
CA PRO A 79 0.98 19.25 -10.28
C PRO A 79 1.20 18.36 -11.52
N SER A 80 2.36 17.69 -11.61
CA SER A 80 2.70 16.79 -12.72
C SER A 80 2.23 15.36 -12.44
N SER A 81 1.37 14.84 -13.32
CA SER A 81 0.92 13.45 -13.29
C SER A 81 2.10 12.49 -13.43
N ARG A 82 3.07 12.82 -14.28
CA ARG A 82 4.27 12.01 -14.51
C ARG A 82 5.08 11.84 -13.22
N CYS A 83 5.38 12.93 -12.51
CA CYS A 83 6.10 12.88 -11.24
C CYS A 83 5.31 12.11 -10.16
N ALA A 84 4.01 12.37 -10.07
CA ALA A 84 3.14 11.71 -9.11
C ALA A 84 3.06 10.19 -9.36
N ILE A 85 2.84 9.76 -10.60
CA ILE A 85 2.72 8.34 -10.93
C ILE A 85 4.05 7.62 -10.78
N LYS A 86 5.17 8.24 -11.18
CA LYS A 86 6.50 7.69 -10.92
C LYS A 86 6.73 7.47 -9.42
N GLY A 87 6.45 8.48 -8.60
CA GLY A 87 6.54 8.37 -7.14
C GLY A 87 5.62 7.29 -6.57
N PHE A 88 4.35 7.23 -7.05
CA PHE A 88 3.40 6.20 -6.64
C PHE A 88 3.90 4.78 -6.92
N LEU A 89 4.40 4.51 -8.12
CA LEU A 89 4.92 3.18 -8.48
C LEU A 89 6.21 2.85 -7.72
N THR A 90 7.08 3.84 -7.50
CA THR A 90 8.35 3.66 -6.76
C THR A 90 8.11 3.20 -5.31
N MET A 91 6.98 3.57 -4.68
CA MET A 91 6.60 3.09 -3.34
C MET A 91 6.58 1.55 -3.23
N PHE A 92 6.28 0.86 -4.32
CA PHE A 92 6.13 -0.60 -4.33
C PHE A 92 7.42 -1.34 -4.71
N THR A 93 8.50 -0.62 -5.02
CA THR A 93 9.80 -1.22 -5.34
C THR A 93 10.59 -1.64 -4.10
N GLY A 94 10.21 -1.16 -2.91
CA GLY A 94 10.96 -1.37 -1.67
C GLY A 94 12.25 -0.56 -1.55
N ALA A 95 12.58 0.25 -2.57
CA ALA A 95 13.85 0.98 -2.64
C ALA A 95 14.06 2.04 -1.55
N GLU A 96 12.97 2.56 -1.00
CA GLU A 96 12.96 3.60 0.04
C GLU A 96 12.41 3.08 1.37
N ALA A 97 12.22 1.76 1.49
CA ALA A 97 11.69 1.16 2.70
C ALA A 97 12.77 1.11 3.79
N PRO A 98 12.43 1.48 5.06
CA PRO A 98 13.33 1.26 6.19
C PRO A 98 13.70 -0.22 6.34
N ASP A 99 14.89 -0.49 6.91
CA ASP A 99 15.34 -1.84 7.20
C ASP A 99 14.31 -2.62 8.02
N GLY A 100 14.07 -3.88 7.63
CA GLY A 100 13.10 -4.76 8.29
C GLY A 100 11.64 -4.54 7.88
N THR A 101 11.34 -3.56 7.02
CA THR A 101 10.01 -3.38 6.45
C THR A 101 9.67 -4.57 5.55
N PRO A 102 8.49 -5.21 5.69
CA PRO A 102 8.08 -6.27 4.78
C PRO A 102 7.94 -5.76 3.34
N CYS A 103 8.31 -6.60 2.37
CA CYS A 103 8.09 -6.29 0.95
C CYS A 103 6.60 -6.31 0.60
N GLY A 104 6.26 -5.59 -0.48
CA GLY A 104 4.90 -5.57 -1.01
C GLY A 104 3.94 -4.62 -0.31
N CYS A 105 2.66 -4.98 -0.24
CA CYS A 105 1.59 -4.15 0.30
C CYS A 105 0.55 -5.00 1.04
N LEU A 106 0.33 -4.73 2.32
CA LEU A 106 -0.66 -5.45 3.14
C LEU A 106 -2.06 -5.40 2.51
N MET A 107 -2.47 -4.26 1.93
CA MET A 107 -3.78 -4.11 1.31
C MET A 107 -3.95 -4.92 0.02
N VAL A 108 -2.85 -5.27 -0.66
CA VAL A 108 -2.88 -6.12 -1.87
C VAL A 108 -2.78 -7.59 -1.48
N GLN A 109 -1.78 -7.98 -0.70
CA GLN A 109 -1.46 -9.39 -0.43
C GLN A 109 -2.10 -9.96 0.82
N GLY A 110 -2.66 -9.11 1.71
CA GLY A 110 -3.12 -9.51 3.04
C GLY A 110 -4.24 -10.55 3.03
N ALA A 111 -5.12 -10.52 2.02
CA ALA A 111 -6.23 -11.46 1.90
C ALA A 111 -6.75 -11.54 0.44
N LEU A 112 -5.88 -11.91 -0.51
CA LEU A 112 -6.29 -12.12 -1.91
C LEU A 112 -7.11 -13.41 -2.06
N VAL A 113 -6.70 -14.45 -1.36
CA VAL A 113 -7.38 -15.74 -1.29
C VAL A 113 -7.62 -16.05 0.17
N CYS A 114 -8.85 -16.36 0.52
CA CYS A 114 -9.26 -16.68 1.89
C CYS A 114 -10.15 -17.91 1.91
N SER A 115 -10.19 -18.59 3.05
CA SER A 115 -11.24 -19.53 3.41
C SER A 115 -12.60 -18.81 3.50
N PRO A 116 -13.72 -19.56 3.55
CA PRO A 116 -15.04 -18.94 3.77
C PRO A 116 -15.11 -18.07 5.03
N GLU A 117 -14.37 -18.43 6.08
CA GLU A 117 -14.29 -17.68 7.34
C GLU A 117 -13.55 -16.34 7.17
N GLY A 118 -12.68 -16.21 6.17
CA GLY A 118 -11.93 -14.98 5.84
C GLY A 118 -12.62 -14.08 4.82
N GLU A 119 -13.81 -14.41 4.31
CA GLU A 119 -14.46 -13.68 3.22
C GLU A 119 -14.75 -12.21 3.58
N SER A 120 -15.19 -11.94 4.80
CA SER A 120 -15.40 -10.56 5.30
C SER A 120 -14.11 -9.71 5.25
N VAL A 121 -12.96 -10.32 5.54
CA VAL A 121 -11.65 -9.65 5.50
C VAL A 121 -11.24 -9.37 4.06
N LYS A 122 -11.45 -10.32 3.17
CA LYS A 122 -11.19 -10.17 1.72
C LYS A 122 -12.03 -9.04 1.13
N ASP A 123 -13.30 -8.97 1.48
CA ASP A 123 -14.24 -7.95 0.99
C ASP A 123 -13.89 -6.55 1.50
N ASP A 124 -13.48 -6.43 2.78
CA ASP A 124 -12.98 -5.17 3.32
C ASP A 124 -11.75 -4.67 2.54
N LEU A 125 -10.76 -5.54 2.31
CA LEU A 125 -9.59 -5.17 1.52
C LEU A 125 -9.93 -4.86 0.06
N LEU A 126 -10.88 -5.58 -0.56
CA LEU A 126 -11.35 -5.29 -1.91
C LEU A 126 -11.98 -3.90 -1.97
N SER A 127 -12.87 -3.58 -1.04
CA SER A 127 -13.53 -2.27 -0.94
C SER A 127 -12.50 -1.13 -0.84
N ARG A 128 -11.49 -1.29 0.02
CA ARG A 128 -10.40 -0.31 0.19
C ARG A 128 -9.58 -0.14 -1.09
N ARG A 129 -9.24 -1.24 -1.78
CA ARG A 129 -8.53 -1.18 -3.07
C ARG A 129 -9.35 -0.46 -4.14
N MET A 130 -10.66 -0.72 -4.20
CA MET A 130 -11.57 -0.04 -5.14
C MET A 130 -11.66 1.46 -4.83
N SER A 131 -11.75 1.84 -3.55
CA SER A 131 -11.75 3.24 -3.14
C SER A 131 -10.45 3.96 -3.54
N ASN A 132 -9.29 3.33 -3.34
CA ASN A 132 -8.01 3.89 -3.73
C ASN A 132 -7.88 4.02 -5.26
N ALA A 133 -8.36 3.03 -6.03
CA ALA A 133 -8.38 3.10 -7.49
C ALA A 133 -9.28 4.24 -7.98
N LYS A 134 -10.45 4.43 -7.39
CA LYS A 134 -11.34 5.55 -7.68
C LYS A 134 -10.67 6.90 -7.45
N ARG A 135 -10.00 7.09 -6.31
CA ARG A 135 -9.23 8.31 -6.00
C ARG A 135 -8.16 8.60 -7.04
N LEU A 136 -7.45 7.56 -7.51
CA LEU A 136 -6.48 7.71 -8.59
C LEU A 136 -7.13 8.17 -9.90
N CYS A 137 -8.25 7.56 -10.31
CA CYS A 137 -8.97 7.96 -11.52
C CYS A 137 -9.48 9.41 -11.42
N GLU A 138 -10.04 9.82 -10.28
CA GLU A 138 -10.45 11.20 -10.03
C GLU A 138 -9.27 12.17 -10.15
N ARG A 139 -8.09 11.78 -9.70
CA ARG A 139 -6.89 12.61 -9.82
C ARG A 139 -6.38 12.67 -11.27
N LEU A 140 -6.45 11.57 -12.02
CA LEU A 140 -6.14 11.56 -13.45
C LEU A 140 -7.04 12.51 -14.25
N GLU A 141 -8.35 12.54 -13.95
CA GLU A 141 -9.28 13.51 -14.52
C GLU A 141 -8.89 14.95 -14.23
N GLN A 142 -8.44 15.25 -12.99
CA GLN A 142 -7.99 16.59 -12.63
C GLN A 142 -6.73 16.99 -13.40
N TRP A 143 -5.74 16.10 -13.58
CA TRP A 143 -4.56 16.37 -14.39
C TRP A 143 -4.91 16.56 -15.87
N LYS A 144 -5.85 15.79 -16.39
CA LYS A 144 -6.38 15.94 -17.75
C LYS A 144 -7.06 17.31 -17.92
N ALA A 145 -7.93 17.70 -16.99
CA ALA A 145 -8.58 18.99 -17.00
C ALA A 145 -7.59 20.17 -16.88
N ALA A 146 -6.47 19.96 -16.18
CA ALA A 146 -5.38 20.93 -16.05
C ALA A 146 -4.43 20.98 -17.26
N GLY A 147 -4.61 20.10 -18.26
CA GLY A 147 -3.77 20.04 -19.46
C GLY A 147 -2.43 19.30 -19.29
N ASP A 148 -2.21 18.61 -18.16
CA ASP A 148 -1.00 17.80 -17.93
C ASP A 148 -1.08 16.44 -18.62
N LEU A 149 -2.31 15.97 -18.92
CA LEU A 149 -2.58 14.81 -19.77
C LEU A 149 -3.29 15.25 -21.06
N PRO A 150 -3.10 14.52 -22.18
CA PRO A 150 -3.80 14.80 -23.43
C PRO A 150 -5.33 14.78 -23.24
N PRO A 151 -6.09 15.63 -23.96
CA PRO A 151 -7.53 15.77 -23.77
C PRO A 151 -8.33 14.50 -24.17
N ASP A 152 -7.76 13.63 -24.99
CA ASP A 152 -8.33 12.36 -25.43
C ASP A 152 -7.92 11.17 -24.53
N THR A 153 -7.19 11.41 -23.44
CA THR A 153 -6.78 10.35 -22.50
C THR A 153 -8.01 9.66 -21.89
N ASP A 154 -8.09 8.35 -22.03
CA ASP A 154 -9.01 7.49 -21.27
C ASP A 154 -8.43 7.26 -19.86
N THR A 155 -8.87 8.07 -18.91
CA THR A 155 -8.36 8.06 -17.53
C THR A 155 -8.77 6.82 -16.74
N GLU A 156 -9.89 6.16 -17.10
CA GLU A 156 -10.30 4.91 -16.46
C GLU A 156 -9.34 3.77 -16.87
N SER A 157 -9.09 3.60 -18.15
CA SER A 157 -8.13 2.60 -18.66
C SER A 157 -6.72 2.89 -18.19
N LEU A 158 -6.29 4.16 -18.18
CA LEU A 158 -4.98 4.57 -17.69
C LEU A 158 -4.83 4.29 -16.18
N GLY A 159 -5.84 4.59 -15.37
CA GLY A 159 -5.84 4.30 -13.94
C GLY A 159 -5.78 2.79 -13.67
N ARG A 160 -6.52 1.99 -14.43
CA ARG A 160 -6.47 0.52 -14.37
C ARG A 160 -5.07 0.00 -14.73
N TYR A 161 -4.44 0.56 -15.75
CA TYR A 161 -3.08 0.21 -16.14
C TYR A 161 -2.07 0.50 -15.02
N VAL A 162 -2.11 1.70 -14.43
CA VAL A 162 -1.26 2.08 -13.28
C VAL A 162 -1.43 1.09 -12.12
N ILE A 163 -2.66 0.78 -11.73
CA ILE A 163 -2.94 -0.15 -10.62
C ILE A 163 -2.47 -1.57 -10.96
N THR A 164 -2.61 -2.01 -12.20
CA THR A 164 -2.14 -3.33 -12.64
C THR A 164 -0.62 -3.44 -12.50
N VAL A 165 0.12 -2.41 -12.93
CA VAL A 165 1.58 -2.37 -12.78
C VAL A 165 1.96 -2.31 -11.30
N ALA A 166 1.30 -1.48 -10.48
CA ALA A 166 1.53 -1.40 -9.03
C ALA A 166 1.33 -2.75 -8.35
N ASN A 167 0.24 -3.47 -8.68
CA ASN A 167 -0.01 -4.81 -8.15
C ASN A 167 1.05 -5.83 -8.62
N GLY A 168 1.50 -5.74 -9.87
CA GLY A 168 2.61 -6.53 -10.39
C GLY A 168 3.90 -6.29 -9.61
N LEU A 169 4.24 -5.03 -9.34
CA LEU A 169 5.40 -4.68 -8.51
C LEU A 169 5.31 -5.28 -7.11
N VAL A 170 4.13 -5.22 -6.47
CA VAL A 170 3.88 -5.83 -5.15
C VAL A 170 4.16 -7.34 -5.19
N VAL A 171 3.63 -8.05 -6.19
CA VAL A 171 3.83 -9.50 -6.34
C VAL A 171 5.30 -9.84 -6.57
N GLN A 172 5.97 -9.11 -7.45
CA GLN A 172 7.40 -9.32 -7.73
C GLN A 172 8.27 -9.02 -6.50
N ALA A 173 7.99 -7.93 -5.77
CA ALA A 173 8.71 -7.59 -4.54
C ALA A 173 8.56 -8.69 -3.48
N THR A 174 7.33 -9.21 -3.30
CA THR A 174 7.05 -10.32 -2.37
C THR A 174 7.75 -11.61 -2.82
N GLY A 175 7.90 -11.82 -4.13
CA GLY A 175 8.61 -12.93 -4.73
C GLY A 175 10.15 -12.83 -4.69
N GLY A 176 10.70 -11.76 -4.09
CA GLY A 176 12.14 -11.57 -3.90
C GLY A 176 12.85 -10.83 -5.03
N ALA A 177 12.12 -10.17 -5.93
CA ALA A 177 12.74 -9.28 -6.92
C ALA A 177 13.47 -8.13 -6.21
N LYS A 178 14.67 -7.79 -6.70
CA LYS A 178 15.49 -6.73 -6.12
C LYS A 178 14.93 -5.34 -6.45
N PRO A 179 15.08 -4.34 -5.56
CA PRO A 179 14.59 -2.99 -5.79
C PRO A 179 15.04 -2.38 -7.13
N GLU A 180 16.27 -2.65 -7.58
CA GLU A 180 16.82 -2.15 -8.84
C GLU A 180 16.06 -2.72 -10.05
N GLN A 181 15.67 -4.00 -10.00
CA GLN A 181 14.88 -4.64 -11.05
C GLN A 181 13.49 -4.03 -11.14
N LEU A 182 12.88 -3.77 -9.99
CA LEU A 182 11.55 -3.16 -9.91
C LEU A 182 11.57 -1.68 -10.34
N LYS A 183 12.63 -0.93 -10.01
CA LYS A 183 12.84 0.42 -10.52
C LYS A 183 12.94 0.43 -12.05
N ALA A 184 13.64 -0.51 -12.67
CA ALA A 184 13.72 -0.61 -14.12
C ALA A 184 12.33 -0.81 -14.75
N VAL A 185 11.44 -1.58 -14.13
CA VAL A 185 10.05 -1.72 -14.58
C VAL A 185 9.30 -0.38 -14.49
N VAL A 186 9.50 0.39 -13.42
CA VAL A 186 8.90 1.72 -13.28
C VAL A 186 9.40 2.67 -14.37
N GLU A 187 10.71 2.71 -14.66
CA GLU A 187 11.26 3.55 -15.73
C GLU A 187 10.68 3.15 -17.09
N GLN A 188 10.63 1.85 -17.40
CA GLN A 188 10.04 1.36 -18.65
C GLN A 188 8.55 1.71 -18.77
N PHE A 189 7.77 1.63 -17.68
CA PHE A 189 6.39 2.10 -17.66
C PHE A 189 6.32 3.60 -17.96
N MET A 190 7.21 4.41 -17.36
CA MET A 190 7.20 5.86 -17.53
C MET A 190 7.58 6.32 -18.95
N GLU A 191 8.24 5.51 -19.76
CA GLU A 191 8.46 5.82 -21.17
C GLU A 191 7.16 5.92 -21.96
N SER A 192 6.16 5.11 -21.62
CA SER A 192 4.82 5.11 -22.25
C SER A 192 3.83 6.10 -21.62
N TRP A 193 4.23 6.82 -20.57
CA TRP A 193 3.32 7.74 -19.87
C TRP A 193 2.95 8.94 -20.75
N PRO A 194 1.64 9.22 -20.94
CA PRO A 194 1.18 10.28 -21.85
C PRO A 194 1.40 11.70 -21.35
N GLY A 195 1.66 11.89 -20.04
CA GLY A 195 1.90 13.21 -19.45
C GLY A 195 3.23 13.81 -19.87
N ALA A 196 3.31 15.15 -19.83
CA ALA A 196 4.49 15.90 -20.21
C ALA A 196 5.74 15.48 -19.42
N ARG A 197 6.89 15.38 -20.08
CA ARG A 197 8.17 15.18 -19.42
C ARG A 197 8.54 16.45 -18.64
N SER A 198 9.08 16.29 -17.43
CA SER A 198 9.57 17.46 -16.69
C SER A 198 10.80 18.06 -17.36
N GLN A 199 11.00 19.38 -17.19
CA GLN A 199 12.22 20.04 -17.71
C GLN A 199 13.50 19.43 -17.13
N ALA A 200 13.46 18.93 -15.91
CA ALA A 200 14.61 18.26 -15.27
C ALA A 200 14.94 16.90 -15.92
N GLU A 201 13.94 16.11 -16.31
CA GLU A 201 14.14 14.84 -17.03
C GLU A 201 14.70 15.10 -18.42
N THR A 202 14.18 16.09 -19.14
CA THR A 202 14.66 16.50 -20.46
C THR A 202 16.11 16.99 -20.40
N ALA A 203 16.49 17.75 -19.36
CA ALA A 203 17.85 18.25 -19.17
C ALA A 203 18.86 17.14 -18.82
N THR A 204 18.41 16.07 -18.15
CA THR A 204 19.27 14.91 -17.81
C THR A 204 19.55 14.05 -19.04
N GLU A 205 18.56 13.84 -19.91
CA GLU A 205 18.74 13.10 -21.16
C GLU A 205 19.69 13.83 -22.13
N ILE A 206 19.58 15.17 -22.24
CA ILE A 206 20.48 15.99 -23.08
C ILE A 206 21.95 15.94 -22.60
N ARG A 207 22.19 15.73 -21.30
CA ARG A 207 23.55 15.59 -20.73
C ARG A 207 24.13 14.18 -20.86
N ALA A 208 23.29 13.17 -21.08
CA ALA A 208 23.69 11.78 -21.21
C ALA A 208 23.87 11.33 -22.67
N ALA A 209 23.45 12.14 -23.66
CA ALA A 209 23.66 11.98 -25.10
C ALA A 209 24.89 12.76 -25.59
#